data_70e1f8c99ffa8340082b2885083b86f7
#
_entry.id   70e1f8c99ffa8340082b2885083b86f7
#
_cell.length_a   1.000
_cell.length_b   1.000
_cell.length_c   1.000
_cell.angle_alpha   90.00
_cell.angle_beta   90.00
_cell.angle_gamma   90.00
#
_symmetry.space_group_name_H-M   'P 1'
#
loop_
_entity.id
_entity.type
_entity.pdbx_description
1 polymer ?
#
loop_
_entity_poly.entity_id
_entity_poly.type
_entity_poly.pdbx_seq_one_letter_code
_entity_poly.pdbx_strand_id
1 'polypeptide(L)'
;MKEKEQRKIFDFLYKNGIQDFIGVPDSTLKFFIDEGLKKKKIIITTREEEGIGIASGMSLSGNIPVVFMQNAGFANCISTITSLIQLYKIPILFLIGWRGYLKNDAPEHEKIGRIQPDLLKIINLESRILKDKDWRKNCTWALKKIKGNNSCALIIRRDFVD
;
A
#
# COMPACT_ATOMS: atom_id res chain seq x y z
N MET A 1 -4.77 -13.34 -1.31
CA MET A 1 -6.07 -12.74 -0.86
C MET A 1 -7.08 -12.82 -1.98
N LYS A 2 -8.29 -13.30 -1.69
CA LYS A 2 -9.36 -13.52 -2.67
C LYS A 2 -9.83 -12.21 -3.32
N GLU A 3 -10.25 -12.28 -4.58
CA GLU A 3 -10.79 -11.16 -5.36
C GLU A 3 -11.86 -10.36 -4.59
N LYS A 4 -12.89 -11.05 -4.12
CA LYS A 4 -14.00 -10.43 -3.38
C LYS A 4 -13.55 -9.59 -2.19
N GLU A 5 -12.52 -10.04 -1.47
CA GLU A 5 -12.02 -9.33 -0.29
C GLU A 5 -11.19 -8.10 -0.68
N GLN A 6 -10.39 -8.16 -1.75
CA GLN A 6 -9.67 -6.99 -2.26
C GLN A 6 -10.64 -5.86 -2.68
N ARG A 7 -11.73 -6.20 -3.40
CA ARG A 7 -12.77 -5.22 -3.77
C ARG A 7 -13.45 -4.60 -2.54
N LYS A 8 -13.76 -5.41 -1.53
CA LYS A 8 -14.33 -4.91 -0.27
C LYS A 8 -13.36 -4.01 0.51
N ILE A 9 -12.06 -4.27 0.45
CA ILE A 9 -11.04 -3.42 1.08
C ILE A 9 -11.05 -2.04 0.41
N PHE A 10 -11.06 -1.98 -0.93
CA PHE A 10 -11.19 -0.72 -1.64
C PHE A 10 -12.43 0.06 -1.19
N ASP A 11 -13.60 -0.60 -1.25
CA ASP A 11 -14.87 0.03 -0.86
C ASP A 11 -14.88 0.52 0.59
N PHE A 12 -14.29 -0.27 1.48
CA PHE A 12 -14.19 0.10 2.89
C PHE A 12 -13.32 1.34 3.09
N LEU A 13 -12.16 1.40 2.49
CA LEU A 13 -11.26 2.56 2.58
C LEU A 13 -11.92 3.80 1.98
N TYR A 14 -12.51 3.67 0.79
CA TYR A 14 -13.22 4.76 0.12
C TYR A 14 -14.38 5.31 0.96
N LYS A 15 -15.23 4.45 1.50
CA LYS A 15 -16.36 4.84 2.38
C LYS A 15 -15.94 5.47 3.70
N ASN A 16 -14.69 5.26 4.13
CA ASN A 16 -14.14 5.79 5.38
C ASN A 16 -13.19 6.99 5.19
N GLY A 17 -13.29 7.68 4.05
CA GLY A 17 -12.67 8.98 3.83
C GLY A 17 -11.42 8.99 2.96
N ILE A 18 -10.97 7.84 2.45
CA ILE A 18 -9.92 7.80 1.44
C ILE A 18 -10.54 8.17 0.08
N GLN A 19 -10.10 9.26 -0.53
CA GLN A 19 -10.63 9.70 -1.81
C GLN A 19 -9.68 9.42 -2.98
N ASP A 20 -8.38 9.32 -2.71
CA ASP A 20 -7.33 9.25 -3.71
C ASP A 20 -6.48 8.00 -3.51
N PHE A 21 -6.34 7.21 -4.57
CA PHE A 21 -5.54 5.99 -4.62
C PHE A 21 -4.55 6.13 -5.78
N ILE A 22 -3.27 6.18 -5.46
CA ILE A 22 -2.22 6.57 -6.40
C ILE A 22 -1.15 5.48 -6.41
N GLY A 23 -0.58 5.16 -7.56
CA GLY A 23 0.57 4.26 -7.58
C GLY A 23 0.79 3.51 -8.88
N VAL A 24 1.74 2.59 -8.81
CA VAL A 24 2.14 1.71 -9.92
C VAL A 24 1.36 0.40 -9.80
N PRO A 25 0.70 -0.07 -10.87
CA PRO A 25 -0.06 -1.30 -10.85
C PRO A 25 0.79 -2.53 -10.51
N ASP A 26 0.26 -3.38 -9.64
CA ASP A 26 0.85 -4.67 -9.27
C ASP A 26 -0.19 -5.80 -9.34
N SER A 27 0.22 -6.95 -9.84
CA SER A 27 -0.66 -8.12 -10.03
C SER A 27 -1.23 -8.66 -8.71
N THR A 28 -0.51 -8.50 -7.59
CA THR A 28 -0.97 -8.90 -6.26
C THR A 28 -2.17 -8.05 -5.79
N LEU A 29 -2.25 -6.81 -6.27
CA LEU A 29 -3.29 -5.83 -5.95
C LEU A 29 -4.35 -5.70 -7.05
N LYS A 30 -4.33 -6.58 -8.05
CA LYS A 30 -5.15 -6.47 -9.26
C LYS A 30 -6.60 -6.11 -8.98
N PHE A 31 -7.28 -6.86 -8.14
CA PHE A 31 -8.73 -6.68 -7.91
C PHE A 31 -9.07 -5.43 -7.09
N PHE A 32 -8.15 -4.98 -6.26
CA PHE A 32 -8.25 -3.69 -5.58
C PHE A 32 -8.15 -2.54 -6.61
N ILE A 33 -7.17 -2.62 -7.50
CA ILE A 33 -6.96 -1.62 -8.57
C ILE A 33 -8.11 -1.61 -9.56
N ASP A 34 -8.58 -2.78 -10.02
CA ASP A 34 -9.73 -2.92 -10.91
C ASP A 34 -10.99 -2.24 -10.33
N GLU A 35 -11.23 -2.39 -9.03
CA GLU A 35 -12.37 -1.75 -8.37
C GLU A 35 -12.25 -0.23 -8.36
N GLY A 36 -11.07 0.28 -8.08
CA GLY A 36 -10.81 1.71 -8.08
C GLY A 36 -10.85 2.35 -9.47
N LEU A 37 -10.39 1.64 -10.51
CA LEU A 37 -10.49 2.09 -11.90
C LEU A 37 -11.96 2.20 -12.34
N LYS A 38 -12.79 1.20 -12.01
CA LYS A 38 -14.25 1.26 -12.27
C LYS A 38 -14.89 2.49 -11.64
N LYS A 39 -14.44 2.89 -10.47
CA LYS A 39 -14.95 4.06 -9.74
C LYS A 39 -14.27 5.37 -10.12
N LYS A 40 -13.30 5.34 -11.04
CA LYS A 40 -12.50 6.52 -11.47
C LYS A 40 -11.80 7.21 -10.28
N LYS A 41 -11.23 6.40 -9.36
CA LYS A 41 -10.56 6.86 -8.14
C LYS A 41 -9.08 6.45 -8.07
N ILE A 42 -8.55 5.90 -9.16
CA ILE A 42 -7.14 5.51 -9.29
C ILE A 42 -6.39 6.52 -10.15
N ILE A 43 -5.24 6.94 -9.66
CA ILE A 43 -4.22 7.65 -10.41
C ILE A 43 -3.05 6.70 -10.62
N ILE A 44 -2.79 6.36 -11.89
CA ILE A 44 -1.65 5.53 -12.26
C ILE A 44 -0.43 6.43 -12.46
N THR A 45 0.67 6.06 -11.81
CA THR A 45 1.97 6.74 -11.99
C THR A 45 2.95 5.83 -12.72
N THR A 46 3.98 6.44 -13.29
CA THR A 46 5.03 5.71 -14.02
C THR A 46 6.10 5.17 -13.06
N ARG A 47 6.24 5.81 -11.90
CA ARG A 47 7.20 5.43 -10.85
C ARG A 47 6.56 5.58 -9.48
N GLU A 48 7.01 4.78 -8.54
CA GLU A 48 6.48 4.75 -7.18
C GLU A 48 6.79 6.06 -6.41
N GLU A 49 7.98 6.64 -6.61
CA GLU A 49 8.35 7.93 -6.01
C GLU A 49 7.47 9.08 -6.49
N GLU A 50 7.06 9.06 -7.77
CA GLU A 50 6.09 10.02 -8.31
C GLU A 50 4.76 9.91 -7.56
N GLY A 51 4.29 8.67 -7.35
CA GLY A 51 3.08 8.40 -6.56
C GLY A 51 3.16 8.96 -5.14
N ILE A 52 4.30 8.78 -4.46
CA ILE A 52 4.55 9.34 -3.13
C ILE A 52 4.55 10.87 -3.17
N GLY A 53 5.17 11.49 -4.18
CA GLY A 53 5.20 12.95 -4.33
C GLY A 53 3.80 13.55 -4.50
N ILE A 54 2.98 12.98 -5.39
CA ILE A 54 1.58 13.38 -5.60
C ILE A 54 0.77 13.21 -4.30
N ALA A 55 0.88 12.04 -3.66
CA ALA A 55 0.19 11.76 -2.41
C ALA A 55 0.61 12.71 -1.28
N SER A 56 1.87 13.11 -1.24
CA SER A 56 2.36 14.10 -0.27
C SER A 56 1.66 15.44 -0.45
N GLY A 57 1.55 15.94 -1.68
CA GLY A 57 0.83 17.17 -2.00
C GLY A 57 -0.64 17.08 -1.60
N MET A 58 -1.31 15.97 -1.88
CA MET A 58 -2.70 15.72 -1.48
C MET A 58 -2.85 15.66 0.04
N SER A 59 -1.93 15.00 0.73
CA SER A 59 -1.96 14.92 2.20
C SER A 59 -1.77 16.30 2.84
N LEU A 60 -0.85 17.11 2.33
CA LEU A 60 -0.63 18.48 2.79
C LEU A 60 -1.84 19.41 2.53
N SER A 61 -2.65 19.10 1.52
CA SER A 61 -3.92 19.81 1.24
C SER A 61 -5.12 19.30 2.07
N GLY A 62 -4.89 18.38 3.01
CA GLY A 62 -5.91 17.88 3.92
C GLY A 62 -6.62 16.59 3.48
N ASN A 63 -6.22 15.99 2.36
CA ASN A 63 -6.74 14.71 1.91
C ASN A 63 -6.04 13.55 2.64
N ILE A 64 -6.63 12.36 2.55
CA ILE A 64 -6.00 11.13 3.05
C ILE A 64 -5.75 10.20 1.86
N PRO A 65 -4.55 10.20 1.26
CA PRO A 65 -4.24 9.35 0.12
C PRO A 65 -3.81 7.94 0.52
N VAL A 66 -4.03 6.99 -0.38
CA VAL A 66 -3.39 5.67 -0.39
C VAL A 66 -2.39 5.60 -1.52
N VAL A 67 -1.15 5.21 -1.21
CA VAL A 67 -0.14 4.88 -2.23
C VAL A 67 -0.03 3.38 -2.34
N PHE A 68 -0.35 2.81 -3.51
CA PHE A 68 -0.25 1.38 -3.76
C PHE A 68 0.94 1.07 -4.67
N MET A 69 1.62 -0.04 -4.35
CA MET A 69 2.81 -0.48 -5.09
C MET A 69 3.18 -1.92 -4.78
N GLN A 70 4.05 -2.50 -5.59
CA GLN A 70 4.71 -3.75 -5.27
C GLN A 70 5.84 -3.53 -4.24
N ASN A 71 6.22 -4.56 -3.51
CA ASN A 71 7.34 -4.47 -2.54
C ASN A 71 8.69 -4.11 -3.17
N ALA A 72 8.93 -4.43 -4.44
CA ALA A 72 10.13 -3.98 -5.14
C ALA A 72 10.15 -2.45 -5.29
N GLY A 73 9.02 -1.87 -5.69
CA GLY A 73 8.85 -0.42 -5.75
C GLY A 73 8.95 0.25 -4.39
N PHE A 74 8.40 -0.38 -3.34
CA PHE A 74 8.58 0.10 -1.97
C PHE A 74 10.06 0.21 -1.58
N ALA A 75 10.89 -0.79 -1.93
CA ALA A 75 12.31 -0.74 -1.65
C ALA A 75 13.02 0.41 -2.37
N ASN A 76 12.62 0.74 -3.60
CA ASN A 76 13.16 1.89 -4.33
C ASN A 76 12.82 3.22 -3.64
N CYS A 77 11.70 3.27 -2.91
CA CYS A 77 11.18 4.48 -2.28
C CYS A 77 11.72 4.73 -0.86
N ILE A 78 12.60 3.91 -0.32
CA ILE A 78 13.07 4.03 1.08
C ILE A 78 13.60 5.44 1.37
N SER A 79 14.43 6.00 0.48
CA SER A 79 14.93 7.37 0.63
C SER A 79 13.81 8.40 0.66
N THR A 80 12.87 8.34 -0.28
CA THR A 80 11.73 9.25 -0.34
C THR A 80 10.83 9.14 0.89
N ILE A 81 10.60 7.92 1.38
CA ILE A 81 9.80 7.70 2.59
C ILE A 81 10.49 8.30 3.82
N THR A 82 11.79 8.10 3.99
CA THR A 82 12.52 8.57 5.17
C THR A 82 12.79 10.08 5.14
N SER A 83 13.17 10.62 3.97
CA SER A 83 13.57 12.03 3.83
C SER A 83 12.41 13.00 3.55
N LEU A 84 11.26 12.51 3.10
CA LEU A 84 10.06 13.33 2.87
C LEU A 84 8.94 12.96 3.85
N ILE A 85 8.45 11.71 3.79
CA ILE A 85 7.24 11.33 4.51
C ILE A 85 7.47 11.34 6.04
N GLN A 86 8.52 10.68 6.50
CA GLN A 86 8.79 10.57 7.94
C GLN A 86 9.34 11.87 8.52
N LEU A 87 10.27 12.53 7.82
CA LEU A 87 10.87 13.78 8.26
C LEU A 87 9.82 14.87 8.48
N TYR A 88 8.91 15.04 7.53
CA TYR A 88 7.85 16.06 7.59
C TYR A 88 6.54 15.56 8.18
N LYS A 89 6.49 14.31 8.67
CA LYS A 89 5.30 13.68 9.29
C LYS A 89 4.06 13.75 8.41
N ILE A 90 4.21 13.50 7.12
CA ILE A 90 3.12 13.52 6.14
C ILE A 90 2.34 12.20 6.24
N PRO A 91 1.07 12.19 6.64
CA PRO A 91 0.31 10.94 6.79
C PRO A 91 -0.07 10.34 5.43
N ILE A 92 0.51 9.19 5.12
CA ILE A 92 0.21 8.39 3.92
C ILE A 92 -0.05 6.95 4.32
N LEU A 93 -1.11 6.37 3.78
CA LEU A 93 -1.37 4.94 3.87
C LEU A 93 -0.73 4.22 2.68
N PHE A 94 0.25 3.36 2.94
CA PHE A 94 0.85 2.50 1.94
C PHE A 94 0.07 1.19 1.81
N LEU A 95 -0.27 0.78 0.59
CA LEU A 95 -0.81 -0.54 0.29
C LEU A 95 0.21 -1.30 -0.55
N ILE A 96 0.86 -2.29 0.05
CA ILE A 96 2.01 -2.98 -0.56
C ILE A 96 1.63 -4.40 -0.95
N GLY A 97 1.77 -4.72 -2.24
CA GLY A 97 1.72 -6.08 -2.75
C GLY A 97 3.02 -6.81 -2.45
N TRP A 98 2.97 -7.91 -1.68
CA TRP A 98 4.15 -8.67 -1.31
C TRP A 98 4.38 -9.85 -2.25
N ARG A 99 5.32 -9.68 -3.18
CA ARG A 99 5.88 -10.71 -4.06
C ARG A 99 7.12 -11.34 -3.42
N GLY A 100 7.45 -12.56 -3.83
CA GLY A 100 8.60 -13.30 -3.29
C GLY A 100 8.40 -13.82 -1.86
N TYR A 101 7.17 -13.80 -1.36
CA TYR A 101 6.81 -14.42 -0.08
C TYR A 101 6.77 -15.95 -0.17
N LEU A 102 6.29 -16.47 -1.30
CA LEU A 102 6.17 -17.89 -1.56
C LEU A 102 7.40 -18.39 -2.34
N LYS A 103 7.83 -19.63 -2.06
CA LYS A 103 9.01 -20.24 -2.70
C LYS A 103 8.90 -20.41 -4.23
N ASN A 104 7.68 -20.36 -4.76
CA ASN A 104 7.39 -20.54 -6.19
C ASN A 104 7.05 -19.24 -6.91
N ASP A 105 7.42 -18.10 -6.38
CA ASP A 105 7.29 -16.82 -7.10
C ASP A 105 8.45 -16.69 -8.11
N ALA A 106 8.35 -15.72 -9.02
CA ALA A 106 9.39 -15.48 -10.00
C ALA A 106 10.73 -15.14 -9.31
N PRO A 107 11.87 -15.64 -9.82
CA PRO A 107 13.19 -15.51 -9.16
C PRO A 107 13.58 -14.08 -8.79
N GLU A 108 13.20 -13.09 -9.61
CA GLU A 108 13.48 -11.67 -9.37
C GLU A 108 12.79 -11.11 -8.12
N HIS A 109 11.74 -11.79 -7.64
CA HIS A 109 11.03 -11.38 -6.43
C HIS A 109 11.56 -12.02 -5.15
N GLU A 110 12.37 -13.07 -5.25
CA GLU A 110 12.77 -13.88 -4.10
C GLU A 110 13.54 -13.08 -3.05
N LYS A 111 14.58 -12.36 -3.47
CA LYS A 111 15.39 -11.53 -2.54
C LYS A 111 14.57 -10.43 -1.89
N ILE A 112 13.87 -9.64 -2.70
CA ILE A 112 13.08 -8.53 -2.17
C ILE A 112 11.94 -9.00 -1.27
N GLY A 113 11.34 -10.16 -1.57
CA GLY A 113 10.32 -10.77 -0.73
C GLY A 113 10.83 -11.16 0.65
N ARG A 114 12.06 -11.66 0.74
CA ARG A 114 12.69 -12.05 2.01
C ARG A 114 13.04 -10.85 2.89
N ILE A 115 13.56 -9.77 2.31
CA ILE A 115 14.02 -8.59 3.07
C ILE A 115 12.90 -7.61 3.39
N GLN A 116 11.72 -7.74 2.81
CA GLN A 116 10.59 -6.85 3.03
C GLN A 116 10.27 -6.55 4.51
N PRO A 117 10.18 -7.56 5.41
CA PRO A 117 9.91 -7.30 6.82
C PRO A 117 11.00 -6.47 7.50
N ASP A 118 12.26 -6.72 7.14
CA ASP A 118 13.41 -6.00 7.70
C ASP A 118 13.45 -4.55 7.21
N LEU A 119 13.15 -4.29 5.93
CA LEU A 119 13.04 -2.93 5.41
C LEU A 119 11.98 -2.11 6.16
N LEU A 120 10.80 -2.67 6.36
CA LEU A 120 9.73 -2.01 7.13
C LEU A 120 10.16 -1.69 8.56
N LYS A 121 10.86 -2.64 9.20
CA LYS A 121 11.36 -2.49 10.57
C LYS A 121 12.47 -1.44 10.66
N ILE A 122 13.45 -1.47 9.74
CA ILE A 122 14.59 -0.54 9.73
C ILE A 122 14.13 0.91 9.61
N ILE A 123 13.14 1.18 8.76
CA ILE A 123 12.59 2.53 8.62
C ILE A 123 11.46 2.83 9.62
N ASN A 124 11.19 1.96 10.59
CA ASN A 124 10.12 2.12 11.58
C ASN A 124 8.73 2.39 10.97
N LEU A 125 8.41 1.82 9.80
CA LEU A 125 7.09 1.92 9.20
C LEU A 125 6.18 0.81 9.72
N GLU A 126 5.28 1.16 10.63
CA GLU A 126 4.34 0.19 11.19
C GLU A 126 3.47 -0.43 10.09
N SER A 127 3.34 -1.74 10.11
CA SER A 127 2.63 -2.45 9.05
C SER A 127 1.74 -3.59 9.58
N ARG A 128 0.70 -3.94 8.82
CA ARG A 128 -0.14 -5.11 9.07
C ARG A 128 -0.43 -5.86 7.79
N ILE A 129 -0.33 -7.20 7.88
CA ILE A 129 -0.67 -8.09 6.77
C ILE A 129 -2.18 -8.28 6.78
N LEU A 130 -2.80 -8.05 5.63
CA LEU A 130 -4.23 -8.29 5.42
C LEU A 130 -4.46 -9.78 5.11
N LYS A 131 -5.42 -10.37 5.82
CA LYS A 131 -5.93 -11.73 5.57
C LYS A 131 -7.43 -11.67 5.37
N ASP A 132 -8.00 -12.65 4.66
CA ASP A 132 -9.43 -12.69 4.33
C ASP A 132 -10.36 -12.58 5.55
N LYS A 133 -9.89 -13.04 6.71
CA LYS A 133 -10.71 -13.06 7.94
C LYS A 133 -10.62 -11.79 8.79
N ASP A 134 -9.53 -11.01 8.68
CA ASP A 134 -9.23 -9.91 9.62
C ASP A 134 -8.95 -8.56 8.96
N TRP A 135 -9.04 -8.46 7.64
CA TRP A 135 -8.68 -7.25 6.91
C TRP A 135 -9.42 -6.00 7.42
N ARG A 136 -10.68 -6.13 7.79
CA ARG A 136 -11.48 -5.00 8.28
C ARG A 136 -10.88 -4.37 9.54
N LYS A 137 -10.47 -5.19 10.52
CA LYS A 137 -9.80 -4.73 11.74
C LYS A 137 -8.48 -4.01 11.41
N ASN A 138 -7.71 -4.54 10.47
CA ASN A 138 -6.43 -3.97 10.06
C ASN A 138 -6.59 -2.67 9.26
N CYS A 139 -7.60 -2.56 8.40
CA CYS A 139 -7.95 -1.31 7.73
C CYS A 139 -8.42 -0.24 8.72
N THR A 140 -9.25 -0.60 9.71
CA THR A 140 -9.68 0.33 10.77
C THR A 140 -8.48 0.84 11.58
N TRP A 141 -7.53 -0.05 11.91
CA TRP A 141 -6.28 0.36 12.56
C TRP A 141 -5.49 1.36 11.70
N ALA A 142 -5.33 1.09 10.40
CA ALA A 142 -4.62 1.97 9.49
C ALA A 142 -5.27 3.36 9.41
N LEU A 143 -6.60 3.41 9.25
CA LEU A 143 -7.35 4.67 9.26
C LEU A 143 -7.16 5.47 10.56
N LYS A 144 -7.11 4.79 11.72
CA LYS A 144 -6.82 5.45 13.00
C LYS A 144 -5.39 6.02 13.03
N LYS A 145 -4.40 5.29 12.51
CA LYS A 145 -3.01 5.77 12.42
C LYS A 145 -2.90 7.03 11.56
N ILE A 146 -3.47 7.01 10.36
CA ILE A 146 -3.42 8.15 9.44
C ILE A 146 -4.12 9.38 10.03
N LYS A 147 -5.29 9.21 10.64
CA LYS A 147 -6.00 10.31 11.35
C LYS A 147 -5.21 10.88 12.52
N GLY A 148 -4.30 10.11 13.09
CA GLY A 148 -3.33 10.54 14.09
C GLY A 148 -2.01 11.07 13.52
N ASN A 149 -1.97 11.44 12.23
CA ASN A 149 -0.80 11.94 11.51
C ASN A 149 0.39 10.96 11.47
N ASN A 150 0.12 9.66 11.45
CA ASN A 150 1.16 8.64 11.34
C ASN A 150 0.98 7.81 10.08
N SER A 151 2.00 7.76 9.24
CA SER A 151 2.04 6.85 8.11
C SER A 151 2.11 5.40 8.57
N CYS A 152 1.50 4.49 7.80
CA CYS A 152 1.57 3.06 8.05
C CYS A 152 1.37 2.28 6.76
N ALA A 153 1.61 0.96 6.80
CA ALA A 153 1.43 0.09 5.64
C ALA A 153 0.43 -1.04 5.91
N LEU A 154 -0.40 -1.30 4.91
CA LEU A 154 -1.19 -2.52 4.77
C LEU A 154 -0.55 -3.39 3.69
N ILE A 155 -0.42 -4.68 3.96
CA ILE A 155 0.32 -5.60 3.09
C ILE A 155 -0.62 -6.70 2.62
N ILE A 156 -0.72 -6.88 1.31
CA ILE A 156 -1.40 -8.00 0.68
C ILE A 156 -0.36 -8.98 0.15
N ARG A 157 -0.37 -10.21 0.64
CA ARG A 157 0.45 -11.29 0.10
C ARG A 157 -0.18 -11.87 -1.16
N ARG A 158 0.66 -12.27 -2.09
CA ARG A 158 0.22 -13.12 -3.18
C ARG A 158 -0.07 -14.51 -2.62
N ASP A 159 -1.34 -14.85 -2.49
CA ASP A 159 -1.75 -16.24 -2.31
C ASP A 159 -1.80 -16.88 -3.70
N PHE A 160 -1.32 -18.12 -3.85
CA PHE A 160 -1.65 -18.88 -5.05
C PHE A 160 -3.16 -19.05 -5.07
N VAL A 161 -3.77 -18.48 -6.10
CA VAL A 161 -5.10 -18.90 -6.50
C VAL A 161 -4.84 -20.05 -7.46
N ASP A 162 -5.15 -21.28 -7.04
CA ASP A 162 -5.28 -22.41 -7.93
C ASP A 162 -6.32 -22.11 -9.01
#